data_dc31f5c6b536f8bf80bde2dc87149326
#
_entry.id   dc31f5c6b536f8bf80bde2dc87149326
#
_cell.length_a   1.000
_cell.length_b   1.000
_cell.length_c   1.000
_cell.angle_alpha   90.00
_cell.angle_beta   90.00
_cell.angle_gamma   90.00
#
_symmetry.space_group_name_H-M   'P 1'
#
loop_
_entity.id
_entity.type
_entity.pdbx_description
1 polymer ?
#
loop_
_entity_poly.entity_id
_entity_poly.type
_entity_poly.pdbx_seq_one_letter_code
_entity_poly.pdbx_strand_id
1 'polypeptide(L)'
;MNNREYNSILKTYQEKIQRELDAGIIHPNKDGYIKKSILLSRDIHFGNTRRIQAEGKTVAQCAEKLAQKHRNAVEGVENKIKPKTFGEVAEDWFDVVIAPSGKSEGNKANYNTLLKLHILPVLKNQDITQLKKKDFQIFLNKFAGQGESNVKKLRMTLMQIIDYAMENEYMPEKRIKLNLPNMKPIEKREILSEEQIKLLVKAQKEYSPAWVFVAMVATGLRPCEIYHIKYTDIDFEKKLISVKISKTDNGIRVVPLPQYVVDLILEDKRRLNEKGIHPEYVFHQSTNPLSPHTATTLNMNWNTTLNTIDKINGAKLYRNKIVESTIPNRDKLTPYNLRHTYCTMLNDCGIGDYFKKRLMGHTLKDSITDSVYTHSSEEKIIQAAKPFLIHIQKLFNQALK
;
A
#
# COMPACT_ATOMS: atom_id res chain seq x y z
N MET A 1 -14.07 0.82 49.43
CA MET A 1 -13.24 1.99 49.82
C MET A 1 -14.07 3.25 49.73
N ASN A 2 -14.17 4.03 50.83
CA ASN A 2 -14.96 5.26 50.83
C ASN A 2 -14.20 6.42 50.17
N ASN A 3 -14.89 7.52 49.86
CA ASN A 3 -14.27 8.65 49.13
C ASN A 3 -13.13 9.33 49.92
N ARG A 4 -13.16 9.29 51.24
CA ARG A 4 -12.10 9.86 52.09
C ARG A 4 -10.81 9.03 51.99
N GLU A 5 -10.94 7.71 52.01
CA GLU A 5 -9.82 6.79 51.81
C GLU A 5 -9.26 6.89 50.42
N TYR A 6 -10.10 6.98 49.39
CA TYR A 6 -9.68 7.18 48.00
C TYR A 6 -8.83 8.44 47.85
N ASN A 7 -9.34 9.57 48.37
CA ASN A 7 -8.62 10.85 48.26
C ASN A 7 -7.28 10.82 49.02
N SER A 8 -7.21 10.11 50.16
CA SER A 8 -5.96 9.91 50.91
C SER A 8 -4.93 9.12 50.11
N ILE A 9 -5.36 8.03 49.46
CA ILE A 9 -4.49 7.20 48.61
C ILE A 9 -4.04 7.98 47.36
N LEU A 10 -4.94 8.72 46.71
CA LEU A 10 -4.63 9.58 45.59
C LEU A 10 -3.52 10.59 45.93
N LYS A 11 -3.70 11.29 47.06
CA LYS A 11 -2.70 12.25 47.55
C LYS A 11 -1.35 11.58 47.83
N THR A 12 -1.37 10.42 48.49
CA THR A 12 -0.13 9.63 48.74
C THR A 12 0.58 9.26 47.48
N TYR A 13 -0.14 8.85 46.42
CA TYR A 13 0.47 8.49 45.14
C TYR A 13 0.99 9.71 44.39
N GLN A 14 0.30 10.85 44.43
CA GLN A 14 0.79 12.10 43.86
C GLN A 14 2.10 12.53 44.48
N GLU A 15 2.17 12.59 45.81
CA GLU A 15 3.36 12.96 46.59
C GLU A 15 4.54 12.00 46.29
N LYS A 16 4.26 10.70 46.23
CA LYS A 16 5.27 9.69 45.95
C LYS A 16 5.85 9.82 44.52
N ILE A 17 5.00 9.98 43.52
CA ILE A 17 5.42 10.15 42.13
C ILE A 17 6.20 11.44 41.99
N GLN A 18 5.74 12.54 42.56
CA GLN A 18 6.44 13.83 42.48
C GLN A 18 7.82 13.75 43.12
N ARG A 19 7.92 13.18 44.34
CA ARG A 19 9.19 12.99 45.04
C ARG A 19 10.20 12.16 44.23
N GLU A 20 9.74 11.10 43.56
CA GLU A 20 10.59 10.25 42.76
C GLU A 20 11.01 10.91 41.43
N LEU A 21 10.17 11.78 40.87
CA LEU A 21 10.55 12.63 39.73
C LEU A 21 11.62 13.66 40.14
N ASP A 22 11.39 14.36 41.24
CA ASP A 22 12.33 15.38 41.77
C ASP A 22 13.68 14.77 42.15
N ALA A 23 13.65 13.53 42.63
CA ALA A 23 14.86 12.75 42.94
C ALA A 23 15.53 12.08 41.73
N GLY A 24 14.97 12.19 40.53
CA GLY A 24 15.50 11.57 39.32
C GLY A 24 15.42 10.02 39.33
N ILE A 25 14.56 9.42 40.16
CA ILE A 25 14.38 7.97 40.25
C ILE A 25 13.51 7.45 39.10
N ILE A 26 12.53 8.25 38.68
CA ILE A 26 11.69 8.00 37.51
C ILE A 26 11.81 9.19 36.55
N HIS A 27 11.73 8.92 35.25
CA HIS A 27 11.76 9.94 34.21
C HIS A 27 10.59 9.73 33.25
N PRO A 28 10.03 10.82 32.68
CA PRO A 28 9.11 10.69 31.55
C PRO A 28 9.78 9.94 30.40
N ASN A 29 9.00 9.12 29.71
CA ASN A 29 9.47 8.44 28.49
C ASN A 29 9.65 9.47 27.34
N LYS A 30 10.08 9.00 26.15
CA LYS A 30 10.29 9.83 24.96
C LYS A 30 9.03 10.60 24.52
N ASP A 31 7.84 10.10 24.89
CA ASP A 31 6.54 10.69 24.56
C ASP A 31 5.98 11.54 25.71
N GLY A 32 6.79 11.78 26.75
CA GLY A 32 6.45 12.61 27.89
C GLY A 32 5.55 11.94 28.95
N TYR A 33 5.36 10.61 28.89
CA TYR A 33 4.54 9.88 29.87
C TYR A 33 5.36 9.45 31.09
N ILE A 34 4.82 9.74 32.27
CA ILE A 34 5.31 9.26 33.57
C ILE A 34 4.71 7.89 33.82
N LYS A 35 5.54 6.86 34.03
CA LYS A 35 5.10 5.50 34.34
C LYS A 35 5.48 5.13 35.75
N LYS A 36 4.51 4.64 36.54
CA LYS A 36 4.71 4.21 37.92
C LYS A 36 4.06 2.87 38.21
N SER A 37 4.77 2.06 38.99
CA SER A 37 4.29 0.77 39.50
C SER A 37 4.31 0.78 41.02
N ILE A 38 3.22 0.31 41.63
CA ILE A 38 3.03 0.21 43.08
C ILE A 38 2.72 -1.23 43.47
N LEU A 39 3.34 -1.71 44.55
CA LEU A 39 3.03 -3.00 45.14
C LEU A 39 1.95 -2.76 46.24
N LEU A 40 0.82 -3.44 46.13
CA LEU A 40 -0.26 -3.41 47.09
C LEU A 40 0.10 -4.23 48.33
N SER A 41 -0.63 -4.00 49.48
CA SER A 41 -0.48 -4.81 50.69
C SER A 41 -0.78 -6.29 50.44
N ARG A 42 -0.37 -7.17 51.40
CA ARG A 42 -0.42 -8.64 51.17
C ARG A 42 -1.82 -9.20 50.98
N ASP A 43 -2.81 -8.51 51.48
CA ASP A 43 -4.24 -8.85 51.51
C ASP A 43 -5.03 -8.29 50.31
N ILE A 44 -4.40 -7.43 49.50
CA ILE A 44 -5.03 -6.79 48.35
C ILE A 44 -4.40 -7.27 47.05
N HIS A 45 -5.24 -7.80 46.17
CA HIS A 45 -4.80 -8.30 44.87
C HIS A 45 -5.55 -7.58 43.73
N PHE A 46 -4.84 -7.33 42.63
CA PHE A 46 -5.39 -6.88 41.37
C PHE A 46 -5.24 -8.00 40.35
N GLY A 47 -6.29 -8.76 40.09
CA GLY A 47 -6.22 -10.03 39.38
C GLY A 47 -5.26 -11.00 40.08
N ASN A 48 -4.34 -11.60 39.35
CA ASN A 48 -3.34 -12.55 39.86
C ASN A 48 -2.06 -11.87 40.40
N THR A 49 -2.06 -10.55 40.57
CA THR A 49 -0.88 -9.80 41.03
C THR A 49 -1.23 -8.80 42.11
N ARG A 50 -0.26 -8.53 42.98
CA ARG A 50 -0.35 -7.42 43.96
C ARG A 50 0.25 -6.13 43.41
N ARG A 51 0.71 -6.11 42.13
CA ARG A 51 1.36 -4.95 41.56
C ARG A 51 0.42 -4.24 40.57
N ILE A 52 0.08 -2.98 40.87
CA ILE A 52 -0.63 -2.10 39.97
C ILE A 52 0.37 -1.16 39.25
N GLN A 53 0.08 -0.82 38.02
CA GLN A 53 0.91 0.07 37.22
C GLN A 53 0.00 1.02 36.44
N ALA A 54 0.42 2.27 36.31
CA ALA A 54 -0.25 3.25 35.44
C ALA A 54 0.76 4.21 34.83
N GLU A 55 0.31 4.89 33.79
CA GLU A 55 1.05 5.95 33.11
C GLU A 55 0.13 7.14 32.84
N GLY A 56 0.70 8.35 32.82
CA GLY A 56 -0.02 9.60 32.57
C GLY A 56 0.94 10.69 32.10
N LYS A 57 0.43 11.68 31.38
CA LYS A 57 1.22 12.85 30.96
C LYS A 57 1.58 13.78 32.11
N THR A 58 0.81 13.71 33.20
CA THR A 58 1.06 14.48 34.41
C THR A 58 1.08 13.55 35.63
N VAL A 59 1.71 14.03 36.73
CA VAL A 59 1.72 13.35 38.00
C VAL A 59 0.30 13.05 38.46
N ALA A 60 -0.62 14.03 38.34
CA ALA A 60 -2.01 13.90 38.71
C ALA A 60 -2.72 12.75 37.94
N GLN A 61 -2.58 12.71 36.63
CA GLN A 61 -3.17 11.65 35.80
C GLN A 61 -2.61 10.25 36.11
N CYS A 62 -1.32 10.15 36.35
CA CYS A 62 -0.69 8.88 36.70
C CYS A 62 -1.18 8.38 38.08
N ALA A 63 -1.21 9.30 39.05
CA ALA A 63 -1.69 9.00 40.41
C ALA A 63 -3.18 8.62 40.47
N GLU A 64 -4.01 9.33 39.70
CA GLU A 64 -5.46 9.06 39.62
C GLU A 64 -5.73 7.66 39.08
N LYS A 65 -5.06 7.28 38.00
CA LYS A 65 -5.16 5.92 37.44
C LYS A 65 -4.67 4.84 38.43
N LEU A 66 -3.59 5.12 39.17
CA LEU A 66 -3.12 4.21 40.22
C LEU A 66 -4.12 4.09 41.39
N ALA A 67 -4.68 5.22 41.85
CA ALA A 67 -5.66 5.23 42.93
C ALA A 67 -6.93 4.50 42.51
N GLN A 68 -7.39 4.67 41.30
CA GLN A 68 -8.55 3.93 40.78
C GLN A 68 -8.29 2.42 40.69
N LYS A 69 -7.11 2.00 40.22
CA LYS A 69 -6.71 0.58 40.19
C LYS A 69 -6.61 0.00 41.63
N HIS A 70 -6.12 0.79 42.59
CA HIS A 70 -6.08 0.41 44.00
C HIS A 70 -7.50 0.24 44.56
N ARG A 71 -8.39 1.19 44.28
CA ARG A 71 -9.81 1.11 44.70
C ARG A 71 -10.46 -0.15 44.18
N ASN A 72 -10.30 -0.42 42.88
CA ASN A 72 -10.83 -1.62 42.24
C ASN A 72 -10.30 -2.91 42.89
N ALA A 73 -9.02 -2.93 43.27
CA ALA A 73 -8.40 -4.09 43.93
C ALA A 73 -8.98 -4.30 45.36
N VAL A 74 -9.20 -3.21 46.12
CA VAL A 74 -9.79 -3.26 47.46
C VAL A 74 -11.26 -3.69 47.43
N GLU A 75 -12.01 -3.22 46.43
CA GLU A 75 -13.44 -3.51 46.28
C GLU A 75 -13.69 -4.89 45.63
N GLY A 76 -12.62 -5.63 45.31
CA GLY A 76 -12.75 -6.90 44.60
C GLY A 76 -13.41 -6.72 43.21
N VAL A 77 -13.50 -5.47 42.75
CA VAL A 77 -13.86 -5.17 41.38
C VAL A 77 -12.68 -5.60 40.53
N GLU A 78 -12.61 -6.90 40.23
CA GLU A 78 -11.92 -7.29 39.03
C GLU A 78 -12.44 -6.35 37.95
N ASN A 79 -11.55 -5.70 37.21
CA ASN A 79 -11.93 -5.25 35.90
C ASN A 79 -12.39 -6.52 35.19
N LYS A 80 -13.69 -6.80 35.25
CA LYS A 80 -14.31 -7.85 34.43
C LYS A 80 -14.25 -7.30 33.03
N ILE A 81 -13.07 -7.50 32.41
CA ILE A 81 -12.94 -7.43 30.96
C ILE A 81 -14.10 -8.29 30.50
N LYS A 82 -15.13 -7.66 29.92
CA LYS A 82 -16.24 -8.41 29.36
C LYS A 82 -15.62 -9.37 28.37
N PRO A 83 -15.79 -10.68 28.55
CA PRO A 83 -15.18 -11.63 27.63
C PRO A 83 -15.68 -11.33 26.22
N LYS A 84 -14.81 -10.81 25.39
CA LYS A 84 -15.05 -10.62 23.97
C LYS A 84 -14.22 -11.65 23.21
N THR A 85 -14.79 -12.15 22.14
CA THR A 85 -14.02 -12.95 21.20
C THR A 85 -13.06 -12.06 20.42
N PHE A 86 -11.96 -12.62 19.94
CA PHE A 86 -11.05 -11.90 19.05
C PHE A 86 -11.79 -11.35 17.81
N GLY A 87 -12.77 -12.10 17.31
CA GLY A 87 -13.58 -11.69 16.15
C GLY A 87 -14.38 -10.42 16.42
N GLU A 88 -15.06 -10.33 17.56
CA GLU A 88 -15.81 -9.14 17.94
C GLU A 88 -14.91 -7.91 18.05
N VAL A 89 -13.71 -8.07 18.61
CA VAL A 89 -12.74 -6.98 18.74
C VAL A 89 -12.15 -6.58 17.37
N ALA A 90 -11.90 -7.54 16.51
CA ALA A 90 -11.37 -7.27 15.18
C ALA A 90 -12.38 -6.59 14.25
N GLU A 91 -13.66 -6.95 14.35
CA GLU A 91 -14.77 -6.31 13.65
C GLU A 91 -14.98 -4.88 14.19
N ASP A 92 -15.00 -4.69 15.49
CA ASP A 92 -15.08 -3.38 16.16
C ASP A 92 -13.90 -2.45 15.76
N TRP A 93 -12.67 -2.98 15.77
CA TRP A 93 -11.51 -2.26 15.27
C TRP A 93 -11.66 -1.82 13.83
N PHE A 94 -12.17 -2.70 12.96
CA PHE A 94 -12.37 -2.37 11.56
C PHE A 94 -13.40 -1.25 11.40
N ASP A 95 -14.53 -1.33 12.08
CA ASP A 95 -15.63 -0.39 11.96
C ASP A 95 -15.30 0.98 12.59
N VAL A 96 -14.57 0.99 13.71
CA VAL A 96 -14.23 2.23 14.42
C VAL A 96 -12.97 2.90 13.89
N VAL A 97 -11.95 2.12 13.47
CA VAL A 97 -10.64 2.68 13.10
C VAL A 97 -10.41 2.70 11.58
N ILE A 98 -10.78 1.63 10.87
CA ILE A 98 -10.44 1.50 9.44
C ILE A 98 -11.53 2.09 8.54
N ALA A 99 -12.79 1.75 8.77
CA ALA A 99 -13.90 2.18 7.92
C ALA A 99 -14.03 3.73 7.83
N PRO A 100 -13.95 4.49 8.94
CA PRO A 100 -14.05 5.95 8.91
C PRO A 100 -12.73 6.65 8.52
N SER A 101 -11.62 5.90 8.42
CA SER A 101 -10.31 6.49 8.13
C SER A 101 -10.24 7.10 6.73
N GLY A 102 -9.36 8.10 6.53
CA GLY A 102 -9.07 8.68 5.22
C GLY A 102 -8.31 7.75 4.24
N LYS A 103 -8.25 6.43 4.53
CA LYS A 103 -7.63 5.44 3.63
C LYS A 103 -8.49 5.25 2.39
N SER A 104 -7.84 5.00 1.24
CA SER A 104 -8.57 4.66 0.00
C SER A 104 -9.40 3.38 0.16
N GLU A 105 -10.51 3.28 -0.55
CA GLU A 105 -11.39 2.11 -0.53
C GLU A 105 -10.64 0.80 -0.86
N GLY A 106 -9.67 0.83 -1.77
CA GLY A 106 -8.79 -0.31 -2.04
C GLY A 106 -7.95 -0.75 -0.83
N ASN A 107 -7.50 0.20 0.00
CA ASN A 107 -6.79 -0.12 1.25
C ASN A 107 -7.75 -0.72 2.28
N LYS A 108 -8.95 -0.16 2.45
CA LYS A 108 -9.98 -0.71 3.35
C LYS A 108 -10.37 -2.13 2.94
N ALA A 109 -10.57 -2.36 1.63
CA ALA A 109 -10.83 -3.69 1.07
C ALA A 109 -9.69 -4.68 1.36
N ASN A 110 -8.43 -4.25 1.29
CA ASN A 110 -7.28 -5.09 1.65
C ASN A 110 -7.31 -5.50 3.13
N TYR A 111 -7.60 -4.59 4.06
CA TYR A 111 -7.76 -4.93 5.47
C TYR A 111 -8.91 -5.94 5.69
N ASN A 112 -10.06 -5.71 5.06
CA ASN A 112 -11.20 -6.63 5.12
C ASN A 112 -10.85 -8.03 4.57
N THR A 113 -10.09 -8.09 3.46
CA THR A 113 -9.61 -9.34 2.88
C THR A 113 -8.68 -10.08 3.86
N LEU A 114 -7.72 -9.38 4.48
CA LEU A 114 -6.82 -9.98 5.49
C LEU A 114 -7.59 -10.51 6.69
N LEU A 115 -8.59 -9.76 7.16
CA LEU A 115 -9.46 -10.20 8.25
C LEU A 115 -10.23 -11.46 7.84
N LYS A 116 -11.03 -11.39 6.79
CA LYS A 116 -11.99 -12.45 6.41
C LYS A 116 -11.32 -13.73 5.92
N LEU A 117 -10.22 -13.62 5.17
CA LEU A 117 -9.59 -14.81 4.58
C LEU A 117 -8.49 -15.42 5.45
N HIS A 118 -7.87 -14.65 6.33
CA HIS A 118 -6.70 -15.15 7.06
C HIS A 118 -6.88 -15.12 8.58
N ILE A 119 -7.32 -14.00 9.15
CA ILE A 119 -7.31 -13.80 10.60
C ILE A 119 -8.52 -14.45 11.26
N LEU A 120 -9.73 -14.07 10.85
CA LEU A 120 -10.98 -14.52 11.46
C LEU A 120 -11.20 -16.04 11.35
N PRO A 121 -10.86 -16.76 10.27
CA PRO A 121 -11.04 -18.21 10.22
C PRO A 121 -10.28 -18.96 11.31
N VAL A 122 -9.23 -18.37 11.89
CA VAL A 122 -8.37 -19.01 12.90
C VAL A 122 -8.65 -18.48 14.31
N LEU A 123 -8.86 -17.17 14.45
CA LEU A 123 -8.89 -16.50 15.75
C LEU A 123 -10.28 -16.05 16.18
N LYS A 124 -11.30 -16.04 15.29
CA LYS A 124 -12.60 -15.42 15.51
C LYS A 124 -13.23 -15.78 16.86
N ASN A 125 -13.30 -17.08 17.18
CA ASN A 125 -14.04 -17.59 18.32
C ASN A 125 -13.19 -17.71 19.61
N GLN A 126 -11.95 -17.24 19.58
CA GLN A 126 -11.07 -17.34 20.75
C GLN A 126 -11.33 -16.16 21.71
N ASP A 127 -11.38 -16.45 23.00
CA ASP A 127 -11.46 -15.42 24.04
C ASP A 127 -10.16 -14.59 24.02
N ILE A 128 -10.29 -13.30 23.71
CA ILE A 128 -9.15 -12.41 23.55
C ILE A 128 -8.32 -12.28 24.84
N THR A 129 -8.95 -12.45 26.01
CA THR A 129 -8.28 -12.35 27.30
C THR A 129 -7.31 -13.50 27.55
N GLN A 130 -7.55 -14.65 26.94
CA GLN A 130 -6.76 -15.88 27.07
C GLN A 130 -5.62 -15.93 26.04
N LEU A 131 -5.69 -15.12 24.96
CA LEU A 131 -4.68 -15.12 23.92
C LEU A 131 -3.35 -14.55 24.44
N LYS A 132 -2.28 -15.27 24.13
CA LYS A 132 -0.91 -14.92 24.50
C LYS A 132 -0.07 -14.65 23.25
N LYS A 133 1.06 -13.98 23.40
CA LYS A 133 2.04 -13.78 22.32
C LYS A 133 2.31 -15.07 21.53
N LYS A 134 2.38 -16.23 22.22
CA LYS A 134 2.64 -17.53 21.58
C LYS A 134 1.57 -17.88 20.55
N ASP A 135 0.30 -17.62 20.86
CA ASP A 135 -0.84 -17.99 20.01
C ASP A 135 -0.84 -17.15 18.72
N PHE A 136 -0.60 -15.85 18.87
CA PHE A 136 -0.43 -14.94 17.71
C PHE A 136 0.81 -15.29 16.87
N GLN A 137 1.91 -15.72 17.51
CA GLN A 137 3.11 -16.13 16.80
C GLN A 137 2.89 -17.43 16.04
N ILE A 138 2.20 -18.42 16.64
CA ILE A 138 1.82 -19.68 15.97
C ILE A 138 0.93 -19.39 14.78
N PHE A 139 -0.05 -18.49 14.92
CA PHE A 139 -0.87 -18.03 13.81
C PHE A 139 -0.01 -17.48 12.67
N LEU A 140 0.88 -16.54 12.97
CA LEU A 140 1.71 -15.89 11.97
C LEU A 140 2.68 -16.87 11.27
N ASN A 141 3.19 -17.86 12.01
CA ASN A 141 4.10 -18.87 11.48
C ASN A 141 3.46 -19.78 10.41
N LYS A 142 2.12 -19.90 10.38
CA LYS A 142 1.40 -20.62 9.30
C LYS A 142 1.63 -20.03 7.93
N PHE A 143 2.09 -18.79 7.85
CA PHE A 143 2.39 -18.07 6.62
C PHE A 143 3.88 -18.12 6.22
N ALA A 144 4.66 -19.00 6.86
CA ALA A 144 6.03 -19.28 6.44
C ALA A 144 6.07 -19.74 4.97
N GLY A 145 7.07 -19.27 4.23
CA GLY A 145 7.21 -19.58 2.81
C GLY A 145 6.27 -18.79 1.87
N GLN A 146 5.46 -17.87 2.41
CA GLN A 146 4.65 -16.96 1.58
C GLN A 146 5.40 -15.66 1.27
N GLY A 147 4.84 -14.85 0.36
CA GLY A 147 5.45 -13.59 -0.09
C GLY A 147 5.58 -12.57 1.04
N GLU A 148 6.77 -12.01 1.19
CA GLU A 148 7.14 -11.10 2.29
C GLU A 148 6.16 -9.94 2.50
N SER A 149 5.70 -9.30 1.42
CA SER A 149 4.80 -8.14 1.50
C SER A 149 3.47 -8.48 2.17
N ASN A 150 2.90 -9.66 1.87
CA ASN A 150 1.63 -10.10 2.43
C ASN A 150 1.76 -10.47 3.91
N VAL A 151 2.83 -11.17 4.27
CA VAL A 151 3.08 -11.56 5.67
C VAL A 151 3.36 -10.33 6.55
N LYS A 152 4.09 -9.34 6.03
CA LYS A 152 4.31 -8.06 6.73
C LYS A 152 2.99 -7.31 6.97
N LYS A 153 2.11 -7.25 5.97
CA LYS A 153 0.79 -6.61 6.11
C LYS A 153 -0.08 -7.35 7.12
N LEU A 154 -0.07 -8.69 7.06
CA LEU A 154 -0.81 -9.52 8.01
C LEU A 154 -0.36 -9.29 9.45
N ARG A 155 0.97 -9.29 9.69
CA ARG A 155 1.53 -8.97 11.01
C ARG A 155 1.13 -7.57 11.47
N MET A 156 1.21 -6.58 10.58
CA MET A 156 0.84 -5.19 10.90
C MET A 156 -0.65 -5.09 11.28
N THR A 157 -1.54 -5.73 10.52
CA THR A 157 -2.97 -5.75 10.81
C THR A 157 -3.24 -6.43 12.14
N LEU A 158 -2.62 -7.58 12.40
CA LEU A 158 -2.76 -8.30 13.66
C LEU A 158 -2.29 -7.47 14.85
N MET A 159 -1.15 -6.77 14.72
CA MET A 159 -0.63 -5.89 15.78
C MET A 159 -1.58 -4.72 16.04
N GLN A 160 -2.16 -4.10 15.01
CA GLN A 160 -3.13 -3.01 15.19
C GLN A 160 -4.39 -3.46 15.97
N ILE A 161 -4.87 -4.68 15.70
CA ILE A 161 -6.02 -5.24 16.46
C ILE A 161 -5.63 -5.52 17.91
N ILE A 162 -4.44 -6.06 18.16
CA ILE A 162 -3.93 -6.32 19.51
C ILE A 162 -3.75 -5.01 20.28
N ASP A 163 -3.17 -3.99 19.65
CA ASP A 163 -2.96 -2.67 20.27
C ASP A 163 -4.32 -2.03 20.60
N TYR A 164 -5.29 -2.08 19.66
CA TYR A 164 -6.66 -1.63 19.89
C TYR A 164 -7.35 -2.37 21.05
N ALA A 165 -7.15 -3.69 21.14
CA ALA A 165 -7.70 -4.49 22.23
C ALA A 165 -7.13 -4.10 23.60
N MET A 166 -5.84 -3.76 23.66
CA MET A 166 -5.20 -3.30 24.90
C MET A 166 -5.64 -1.88 25.27
N GLU A 167 -5.72 -0.97 24.30
CA GLU A 167 -6.14 0.42 24.50
C GLU A 167 -7.60 0.53 25.00
N ASN A 168 -8.47 -0.39 24.55
CA ASN A 168 -9.87 -0.44 24.95
C ASN A 168 -10.15 -1.42 26.10
N GLU A 169 -9.12 -1.89 26.79
CA GLU A 169 -9.22 -2.77 27.96
C GLU A 169 -9.91 -4.12 27.68
N TYR A 170 -9.93 -4.59 26.42
CA TYR A 170 -10.45 -5.93 26.05
C TYR A 170 -9.44 -7.04 26.36
N MET A 171 -8.17 -6.71 26.51
CA MET A 171 -7.14 -7.63 26.98
C MET A 171 -6.14 -6.90 27.90
N PRO A 172 -5.43 -7.64 28.77
CA PRO A 172 -4.43 -7.04 29.65
C PRO A 172 -3.32 -6.36 28.85
N GLU A 173 -2.88 -5.18 29.31
CA GLU A 173 -1.74 -4.48 28.73
C GLU A 173 -0.47 -5.35 28.83
N LYS A 174 0.05 -5.80 27.70
CA LYS A 174 1.27 -6.62 27.59
C LYS A 174 2.08 -6.18 26.39
N ARG A 175 3.39 -6.09 26.55
CA ARG A 175 4.28 -5.83 25.41
C ARG A 175 4.34 -7.07 24.50
N ILE A 176 3.54 -7.07 23.44
CA ILE A 176 3.55 -8.11 22.40
C ILE A 176 4.41 -7.63 21.25
N LYS A 177 5.42 -8.41 20.89
CA LYS A 177 6.24 -8.21 19.68
C LYS A 177 6.25 -9.51 18.90
N LEU A 178 5.68 -9.51 17.70
CA LEU A 178 5.65 -10.67 16.80
C LEU A 178 6.83 -10.62 15.84
N ASN A 179 7.50 -11.77 15.69
CA ASN A 179 8.56 -11.93 14.71
C ASN A 179 7.97 -12.39 13.38
N LEU A 180 8.59 -11.92 12.28
CA LEU A 180 8.25 -12.44 10.96
C LEU A 180 8.78 -13.88 10.83
N PRO A 181 7.97 -14.81 10.29
CA PRO A 181 8.44 -16.15 9.96
C PRO A 181 9.42 -16.10 8.78
N ASN A 182 10.04 -17.23 8.46
CA ASN A 182 10.82 -17.35 7.24
C ASN A 182 9.92 -17.13 6.02
N MET A 183 10.28 -16.22 5.13
CA MET A 183 9.48 -15.78 3.98
C MET A 183 10.19 -16.11 2.67
N LYS A 184 9.44 -16.22 1.58
CA LYS A 184 10.06 -16.29 0.26
C LYS A 184 10.76 -14.96 -0.04
N PRO A 185 11.97 -15.01 -0.60
CA PRO A 185 12.64 -13.81 -1.11
C PRO A 185 11.74 -13.06 -2.08
N ILE A 186 11.90 -11.74 -2.14
CA ILE A 186 11.20 -10.93 -3.14
C ILE A 186 11.76 -11.33 -4.51
N GLU A 187 10.94 -11.92 -5.36
CA GLU A 187 11.31 -12.21 -6.74
C GLU A 187 11.52 -10.88 -7.49
N LYS A 188 12.55 -10.85 -8.34
CA LYS A 188 12.72 -9.72 -9.26
C LYS A 188 11.50 -9.64 -10.16
N ARG A 189 11.01 -8.44 -10.37
CA ARG A 189 9.86 -8.22 -11.27
C ARG A 189 10.30 -8.41 -12.71
N GLU A 190 9.45 -9.10 -13.46
CA GLU A 190 9.67 -9.27 -14.88
C GLU A 190 9.61 -7.92 -15.61
N ILE A 191 10.44 -7.76 -16.61
CA ILE A 191 10.45 -6.64 -17.55
C ILE A 191 10.41 -7.19 -18.98
N LEU A 192 9.88 -6.43 -19.89
CA LEU A 192 9.88 -6.82 -21.31
C LEU A 192 11.26 -6.56 -21.92
N SER A 193 11.76 -7.52 -22.70
CA SER A 193 12.92 -7.31 -23.55
C SER A 193 12.59 -6.41 -24.74
N GLU A 194 13.60 -5.88 -25.44
CA GLU A 194 13.40 -5.09 -26.67
C GLU A 194 12.63 -5.89 -27.73
N GLU A 195 12.92 -7.18 -27.88
CA GLU A 195 12.20 -8.05 -28.83
C GLU A 195 10.73 -8.21 -28.43
N GLN A 196 10.43 -8.35 -27.13
CA GLN A 196 9.04 -8.37 -26.69
C GLN A 196 8.31 -7.04 -26.89
N ILE A 197 9.02 -5.90 -26.79
CA ILE A 197 8.46 -4.59 -27.13
C ILE A 197 8.17 -4.50 -28.64
N LYS A 198 9.04 -5.01 -29.49
CA LYS A 198 8.78 -5.07 -30.95
C LYS A 198 7.57 -5.97 -31.26
N LEU A 199 7.47 -7.12 -30.59
CA LEU A 199 6.30 -7.99 -30.71
C LEU A 199 5.01 -7.32 -30.23
N LEU A 200 5.07 -6.50 -29.17
CA LEU A 200 3.94 -5.71 -28.69
C LEU A 200 3.45 -4.71 -29.76
N VAL A 201 4.38 -4.04 -30.46
CA VAL A 201 4.04 -3.14 -31.57
C VAL A 201 3.41 -3.92 -32.73
N LYS A 202 3.94 -5.10 -33.09
CA LYS A 202 3.31 -5.97 -34.10
C LYS A 202 1.92 -6.44 -33.68
N ALA A 203 1.77 -6.83 -32.41
CA ALA A 203 0.47 -7.24 -31.87
C ALA A 203 -0.57 -6.12 -31.92
N GLN A 204 -0.18 -4.85 -31.80
CA GLN A 204 -1.06 -3.70 -31.95
C GLN A 204 -1.64 -3.60 -33.37
N LYS A 205 -0.92 -4.05 -34.40
CA LYS A 205 -1.44 -4.06 -35.78
C LYS A 205 -2.52 -5.14 -35.97
N GLU A 206 -2.36 -6.28 -35.32
CA GLU A 206 -3.33 -7.40 -35.37
C GLU A 206 -4.51 -7.22 -34.41
N TYR A 207 -4.27 -6.59 -33.26
CA TYR A 207 -5.23 -6.33 -32.19
C TYR A 207 -5.15 -4.87 -31.78
N SER A 208 -5.94 -4.02 -32.44
CA SER A 208 -5.90 -2.57 -32.24
C SER A 208 -5.92 -2.13 -30.75
N PRO A 209 -6.72 -2.71 -29.82
CA PRO A 209 -6.68 -2.28 -28.43
C PRO A 209 -5.33 -2.43 -27.71
N ALA A 210 -4.38 -3.16 -28.28
CA ALA A 210 -3.02 -3.28 -27.73
C ALA A 210 -2.22 -1.97 -27.76
N TRP A 211 -2.67 -0.95 -28.52
CA TRP A 211 -1.98 0.34 -28.59
C TRP A 211 -1.83 1.01 -27.21
N VAL A 212 -2.78 0.77 -26.29
CA VAL A 212 -2.68 1.30 -24.93
C VAL A 212 -1.43 0.79 -24.21
N PHE A 213 -1.03 -0.45 -24.46
CA PHE A 213 0.17 -1.04 -23.84
C PHE A 213 1.46 -0.55 -24.49
N VAL A 214 1.42 -0.23 -25.77
CA VAL A 214 2.52 0.48 -26.46
C VAL A 214 2.70 1.88 -25.85
N ALA A 215 1.61 2.59 -25.58
CA ALA A 215 1.68 3.87 -24.88
C ALA A 215 2.18 3.71 -23.43
N MET A 216 1.76 2.66 -22.71
CA MET A 216 2.21 2.41 -21.33
C MET A 216 3.71 2.13 -21.25
N VAL A 217 4.28 1.33 -22.14
CA VAL A 217 5.72 1.05 -22.12
C VAL A 217 6.55 2.28 -22.50
N ALA A 218 5.98 3.18 -23.29
CA ALA A 218 6.63 4.42 -23.74
C ALA A 218 6.51 5.59 -22.76
N THR A 219 5.59 5.54 -21.81
CA THR A 219 5.27 6.65 -20.89
C THR A 219 5.45 6.30 -19.42
N GLY A 220 5.49 5.02 -19.09
CA GLY A 220 5.53 4.55 -17.71
C GLY A 220 4.32 4.93 -16.87
N LEU A 221 3.19 5.27 -17.48
CA LEU A 221 1.93 5.54 -16.78
C LEU A 221 1.53 4.34 -15.92
N ARG A 222 1.00 4.61 -14.72
CA ARG A 222 0.42 3.56 -13.89
C ARG A 222 -0.89 3.08 -14.53
N PRO A 223 -1.27 1.79 -14.41
CA PRO A 223 -2.56 1.32 -14.91
C PRO A 223 -3.74 2.18 -14.45
N CYS A 224 -3.76 2.63 -13.19
CA CYS A 224 -4.83 3.49 -12.69
C CYS A 224 -4.79 4.93 -13.23
N GLU A 225 -3.66 5.44 -13.70
CA GLU A 225 -3.56 6.76 -14.33
C GLU A 225 -4.19 6.75 -15.73
N ILE A 226 -4.07 5.64 -16.46
CA ILE A 226 -4.65 5.42 -17.79
C ILE A 226 -6.16 5.73 -17.81
N TYR A 227 -6.88 5.39 -16.74
CA TYR A 227 -8.35 5.57 -16.69
C TYR A 227 -8.79 7.03 -16.65
N HIS A 228 -7.89 7.95 -16.38
CA HIS A 228 -8.21 9.35 -16.12
C HIS A 228 -7.65 10.34 -17.16
N ILE A 229 -6.83 9.87 -18.11
CA ILE A 229 -6.24 10.73 -19.14
C ILE A 229 -7.30 11.12 -20.16
N LYS A 230 -7.55 12.43 -20.27
CA LYS A 230 -8.45 13.02 -21.25
C LYS A 230 -7.67 13.61 -22.43
N TYR A 231 -8.34 13.84 -23.57
CA TYR A 231 -7.72 14.52 -24.70
C TYR A 231 -7.25 15.95 -24.36
N THR A 232 -7.92 16.61 -23.40
CA THR A 232 -7.54 17.93 -22.87
C THR A 232 -6.29 17.91 -21.98
N ASP A 233 -5.77 16.73 -21.65
CA ASP A 233 -4.55 16.56 -20.86
C ASP A 233 -3.33 16.36 -21.77
N ILE A 234 -3.50 16.35 -23.09
CA ILE A 234 -2.42 16.18 -24.07
C ILE A 234 -2.14 17.49 -24.79
N ASP A 235 -0.90 17.94 -24.72
CA ASP A 235 -0.34 18.95 -25.58
C ASP A 235 0.30 18.24 -26.79
N PHE A 236 -0.38 18.26 -27.94
CA PHE A 236 0.08 17.58 -29.15
C PHE A 236 1.26 18.31 -29.82
N GLU A 237 1.42 19.61 -29.60
CA GLU A 237 2.54 20.37 -30.17
C GLU A 237 3.83 20.06 -29.40
N LYS A 238 3.78 20.11 -28.07
CA LYS A 238 4.90 19.75 -27.20
C LYS A 238 5.08 18.26 -27.03
N LYS A 239 4.10 17.45 -27.44
CA LYS A 239 4.04 15.98 -27.25
C LYS A 239 4.16 15.60 -25.77
N LEU A 240 3.28 16.14 -24.94
CA LEU A 240 3.24 15.93 -23.49
C LEU A 240 1.88 15.41 -23.03
N ILE A 241 1.88 14.50 -22.08
CA ILE A 241 0.71 14.16 -21.28
C ILE A 241 0.85 14.83 -19.91
N SER A 242 -0.18 15.54 -19.45
CA SER A 242 -0.33 16.04 -18.09
C SER A 242 -1.09 15.04 -17.24
N VAL A 243 -0.41 14.34 -16.34
CA VAL A 243 -1.05 13.44 -15.37
C VAL A 243 -1.57 14.27 -14.22
N LYS A 244 -2.89 14.52 -14.18
CA LYS A 244 -3.57 15.35 -13.17
C LYS A 244 -4.14 14.55 -12.01
N ILE A 245 -4.43 13.26 -12.22
CA ILE A 245 -5.00 12.36 -11.22
C ILE A 245 -4.04 11.18 -11.02
N SER A 246 -3.55 11.04 -9.81
CA SER A 246 -2.66 9.94 -9.44
C SER A 246 -2.89 9.53 -7.98
N LYS A 247 -2.42 8.33 -7.61
CA LYS A 247 -2.51 7.78 -6.25
C LYS A 247 -1.79 8.64 -5.19
N THR A 248 -0.82 9.45 -5.61
CA THR A 248 -0.01 10.31 -4.73
C THR A 248 0.22 11.66 -5.40
N ASP A 249 0.41 12.72 -4.61
CA ASP A 249 0.67 14.07 -5.11
C ASP A 249 1.89 14.13 -6.04
N ASN A 250 2.95 13.37 -5.73
CA ASN A 250 4.12 13.26 -6.60
C ASN A 250 3.83 12.56 -7.95
N GLY A 251 2.67 11.92 -8.06
CA GLY A 251 2.21 11.34 -9.32
C GLY A 251 1.72 12.39 -10.33
N ILE A 252 1.39 13.60 -9.89
CA ILE A 252 1.04 14.74 -10.75
C ILE A 252 2.31 15.19 -11.46
N ARG A 253 2.33 15.07 -12.79
CA ARG A 253 3.53 15.31 -13.59
C ARG A 253 3.21 15.43 -15.06
N VAL A 254 4.17 15.91 -15.82
CA VAL A 254 4.15 15.83 -17.28
C VAL A 254 5.01 14.65 -17.75
N VAL A 255 4.59 13.98 -18.81
CA VAL A 255 5.27 12.83 -19.42
C VAL A 255 5.41 13.07 -20.90
N PRO A 256 6.64 13.11 -21.45
CA PRO A 256 6.87 13.25 -22.89
C PRO A 256 6.43 12.01 -23.68
N LEU A 257 5.91 12.25 -24.87
CA LEU A 257 5.42 11.24 -25.80
C LEU A 257 6.39 11.06 -26.97
N PRO A 258 6.77 9.83 -27.35
CA PRO A 258 7.38 9.58 -28.65
C PRO A 258 6.36 9.79 -29.76
N GLN A 259 6.83 10.18 -30.95
CA GLN A 259 5.96 10.49 -32.10
C GLN A 259 5.00 9.34 -32.42
N TYR A 260 5.48 8.10 -32.40
CA TYR A 260 4.64 6.94 -32.70
C TYR A 260 3.41 6.82 -31.80
N VAL A 261 3.53 7.15 -30.51
CA VAL A 261 2.38 7.14 -29.58
C VAL A 261 1.43 8.29 -29.89
N VAL A 262 1.94 9.47 -30.25
CA VAL A 262 1.11 10.60 -30.73
C VAL A 262 0.30 10.18 -31.94
N ASP A 263 0.94 9.54 -32.92
CA ASP A 263 0.28 9.07 -34.14
C ASP A 263 -0.82 8.06 -33.86
N LEU A 264 -0.58 7.11 -32.93
CA LEU A 264 -1.60 6.14 -32.49
C LEU A 264 -2.82 6.83 -31.84
N ILE A 265 -2.58 7.82 -30.97
CA ILE A 265 -3.66 8.59 -30.33
C ILE A 265 -4.50 9.34 -31.37
N LEU A 266 -3.84 9.99 -32.33
CA LEU A 266 -4.53 10.76 -33.36
C LEU A 266 -5.28 9.85 -34.35
N GLU A 267 -4.70 8.70 -34.72
CA GLU A 267 -5.34 7.72 -35.59
C GLU A 267 -6.59 7.13 -34.92
N ASP A 268 -6.51 6.76 -33.64
CA ASP A 268 -7.67 6.24 -32.91
C ASP A 268 -8.78 7.30 -32.79
N LYS A 269 -8.42 8.54 -32.45
CA LYS A 269 -9.34 9.67 -32.39
C LYS A 269 -10.04 9.91 -33.75
N ARG A 270 -9.28 9.92 -34.85
CA ARG A 270 -9.81 10.08 -36.21
C ARG A 270 -10.81 8.98 -36.55
N ARG A 271 -10.41 7.70 -36.31
CA ARG A 271 -11.24 6.53 -36.58
C ARG A 271 -12.59 6.56 -35.81
N LEU A 272 -12.58 7.08 -34.60
CA LEU A 272 -13.80 7.22 -33.79
C LEU A 272 -14.67 8.40 -34.27
N ASN A 273 -14.04 9.54 -34.58
CA ASN A 273 -14.74 10.71 -35.10
C ASN A 273 -15.45 10.41 -36.43
N GLU A 274 -14.84 9.62 -37.33
CA GLU A 274 -15.44 9.16 -38.57
C GLU A 274 -16.72 8.31 -38.35
N LYS A 275 -16.84 7.70 -37.16
CA LYS A 275 -18.03 6.97 -36.72
C LYS A 275 -19.02 7.82 -35.91
N GLY A 276 -18.78 9.14 -35.80
CA GLY A 276 -19.57 10.05 -34.99
C GLY A 276 -19.38 9.86 -33.47
N ILE A 277 -18.32 9.17 -33.03
CA ILE A 277 -18.02 8.91 -31.62
C ILE A 277 -16.94 9.89 -31.16
N HIS A 278 -17.23 10.67 -30.12
CA HIS A 278 -16.31 11.69 -29.57
C HIS A 278 -15.97 11.36 -28.12
N PRO A 279 -14.97 10.50 -27.86
CA PRO A 279 -14.60 10.10 -26.52
C PRO A 279 -13.97 11.28 -25.75
N GLU A 280 -14.26 11.35 -24.46
CA GLU A 280 -13.60 12.28 -23.55
C GLU A 280 -12.21 11.77 -23.15
N TYR A 281 -12.11 10.46 -22.95
CA TYR A 281 -10.90 9.79 -22.48
C TYR A 281 -10.05 9.25 -23.64
N VAL A 282 -8.73 9.45 -23.53
CA VAL A 282 -7.77 8.95 -24.53
C VAL A 282 -7.74 7.42 -24.52
N PHE A 283 -7.64 6.84 -23.33
CA PHE A 283 -7.57 5.39 -23.14
C PHE A 283 -8.94 4.85 -22.72
N HIS A 284 -9.78 4.56 -23.71
CA HIS A 284 -11.14 4.10 -23.54
C HIS A 284 -11.30 2.60 -23.76
N GLN A 285 -12.44 2.06 -23.38
CA GLN A 285 -12.79 0.68 -23.66
C GLN A 285 -13.04 0.46 -25.15
N SER A 286 -12.53 -0.64 -25.71
CA SER A 286 -12.74 -0.98 -27.11
C SER A 286 -14.19 -1.28 -27.47
N THR A 287 -14.96 -1.80 -26.50
CA THR A 287 -16.39 -2.12 -26.66
C THR A 287 -17.31 -0.95 -26.38
N ASN A 288 -16.85 0.04 -25.61
CA ASN A 288 -17.58 1.26 -25.29
C ASN A 288 -16.63 2.47 -25.24
N PRO A 289 -16.34 3.10 -26.38
CA PRO A 289 -15.37 4.19 -26.45
C PRO A 289 -15.71 5.44 -25.62
N LEU A 290 -16.96 5.61 -25.20
CA LEU A 290 -17.36 6.71 -24.32
C LEU A 290 -17.00 6.48 -22.85
N SER A 291 -16.58 5.28 -22.50
CA SER A 291 -16.18 4.92 -21.13
C SER A 291 -14.66 4.70 -21.04
N PRO A 292 -14.01 5.20 -19.98
CA PRO A 292 -12.59 4.93 -19.76
C PRO A 292 -12.36 3.45 -19.46
N HIS A 293 -11.12 2.99 -19.59
CA HIS A 293 -10.72 1.66 -19.11
C HIS A 293 -11.01 1.51 -17.62
N THR A 294 -11.30 0.28 -17.22
CA THR A 294 -11.28 -0.18 -15.83
C THR A 294 -10.13 -1.16 -15.62
N ALA A 295 -9.83 -1.51 -14.39
CA ALA A 295 -8.83 -2.55 -14.10
C ALA A 295 -9.16 -3.88 -14.80
N THR A 296 -10.44 -4.24 -14.83
CA THR A 296 -10.91 -5.48 -15.48
C THR A 296 -10.71 -5.42 -17.00
N THR A 297 -11.19 -4.36 -17.66
CA THR A 297 -11.07 -4.24 -19.12
C THR A 297 -9.63 -4.12 -19.58
N LEU A 298 -8.78 -3.43 -18.83
CA LEU A 298 -7.35 -3.32 -19.13
C LEU A 298 -6.66 -4.69 -19.02
N ASN A 299 -6.94 -5.48 -17.98
CA ASN A 299 -6.38 -6.81 -17.82
C ASN A 299 -6.90 -7.80 -18.88
N MET A 300 -8.16 -7.71 -19.28
CA MET A 300 -8.69 -8.52 -20.39
C MET A 300 -7.98 -8.21 -21.70
N ASN A 301 -7.81 -6.93 -22.05
CA ASN A 301 -7.08 -6.52 -23.23
C ASN A 301 -5.61 -6.93 -23.17
N TRP A 302 -4.98 -6.88 -21.99
CA TRP A 302 -3.61 -7.36 -21.80
C TRP A 302 -3.47 -8.83 -22.12
N ASN A 303 -4.35 -9.67 -21.56
CA ASN A 303 -4.34 -11.10 -21.85
C ASN A 303 -4.55 -11.42 -23.34
N THR A 304 -5.44 -10.67 -24.00
CA THR A 304 -5.64 -10.79 -25.46
C THR A 304 -4.39 -10.35 -26.23
N THR A 305 -3.73 -9.28 -25.79
CA THR A 305 -2.47 -8.81 -26.38
C THR A 305 -1.37 -9.86 -26.24
N LEU A 306 -1.20 -10.47 -25.05
CA LEU A 306 -0.24 -11.57 -24.86
C LEU A 306 -0.57 -12.78 -25.73
N ASN A 307 -1.86 -13.14 -25.90
CA ASN A 307 -2.26 -14.18 -26.84
C ASN A 307 -1.88 -13.84 -28.29
N THR A 308 -2.04 -12.58 -28.68
CA THR A 308 -1.67 -12.12 -30.03
C THR A 308 -0.16 -12.16 -30.23
N ILE A 309 0.63 -11.74 -29.24
CA ILE A 309 2.10 -11.85 -29.25
C ILE A 309 2.52 -13.31 -29.43
N ASP A 310 1.95 -14.22 -28.65
CA ASP A 310 2.25 -15.64 -28.75
C ASP A 310 1.95 -16.21 -30.13
N LYS A 311 0.81 -15.84 -30.73
CA LYS A 311 0.45 -16.28 -32.09
C LYS A 311 1.44 -15.76 -33.15
N ILE A 312 1.79 -14.48 -33.09
CA ILE A 312 2.78 -13.87 -33.98
C ILE A 312 4.14 -14.55 -33.83
N ASN A 313 4.51 -14.96 -32.63
CA ASN A 313 5.79 -15.58 -32.31
C ASN A 313 5.78 -17.12 -32.47
N GLY A 314 4.73 -17.69 -33.06
CA GLY A 314 4.68 -19.10 -33.42
C GLY A 314 4.35 -20.04 -32.25
N ALA A 315 3.61 -19.59 -31.24
CA ALA A 315 3.17 -20.43 -30.12
C ALA A 315 2.36 -21.64 -30.57
N LYS A 316 2.54 -22.76 -29.89
CA LYS A 316 1.77 -23.98 -30.14
C LYS A 316 0.32 -23.81 -29.75
N LEU A 317 -0.60 -24.09 -30.67
CA LEU A 317 -2.04 -23.95 -30.48
C LEU A 317 -2.73 -25.33 -30.48
N TYR A 318 -3.71 -25.49 -29.62
CA TYR A 318 -4.68 -26.58 -29.66
C TYR A 318 -6.09 -26.03 -29.56
N ARG A 319 -6.96 -26.32 -30.53
CA ARG A 319 -8.33 -25.77 -30.62
C ARG A 319 -8.36 -24.23 -30.42
N ASN A 320 -7.45 -23.50 -31.08
CA ASN A 320 -7.27 -22.05 -30.96
C ASN A 320 -6.86 -21.53 -29.57
N LYS A 321 -6.51 -22.40 -28.64
CA LYS A 321 -5.94 -22.02 -27.33
C LYS A 321 -4.44 -22.23 -27.34
N ILE A 322 -3.71 -21.30 -26.71
CA ILE A 322 -2.27 -21.43 -26.53
C ILE A 322 -2.01 -22.55 -25.53
N VAL A 323 -1.27 -23.56 -25.96
CA VAL A 323 -0.86 -24.70 -25.11
C VAL A 323 0.53 -24.46 -24.54
N GLU A 324 1.40 -23.84 -25.35
CA GLU A 324 2.76 -23.52 -24.97
C GLU A 324 3.06 -22.10 -25.40
N SER A 325 3.27 -21.22 -24.41
CA SER A 325 3.59 -19.81 -24.66
C SER A 325 5.04 -19.64 -25.08
N THR A 326 5.27 -18.72 -25.99
CA THR A 326 6.61 -18.29 -26.39
C THR A 326 7.14 -17.15 -25.51
N ILE A 327 6.30 -16.62 -24.63
CA ILE A 327 6.63 -15.53 -23.72
C ILE A 327 7.14 -16.12 -22.41
N PRO A 328 8.41 -15.95 -22.04
CA PRO A 328 8.94 -16.40 -20.75
C PRO A 328 8.17 -15.76 -19.59
N ASN A 329 7.86 -16.57 -18.57
CA ASN A 329 7.15 -16.13 -17.35
C ASN A 329 5.86 -15.33 -17.64
N ARG A 330 5.13 -15.68 -18.68
CA ARG A 330 3.93 -14.99 -19.13
C ARG A 330 2.89 -14.76 -18.04
N ASP A 331 2.69 -15.74 -17.18
CA ASP A 331 1.79 -15.72 -16.03
C ASP A 331 2.14 -14.66 -14.98
N LYS A 332 3.41 -14.21 -14.95
CA LYS A 332 3.90 -13.13 -14.09
C LYS A 332 3.79 -11.75 -14.73
N LEU A 333 3.46 -11.66 -16.03
CA LEU A 333 3.35 -10.39 -16.75
C LEU A 333 1.98 -9.77 -16.57
N THR A 334 1.97 -8.55 -16.06
CA THR A 334 0.79 -7.70 -15.88
C THR A 334 1.03 -6.35 -16.59
N PRO A 335 0.01 -5.54 -16.84
CA PRO A 335 0.21 -4.18 -17.38
C PRO A 335 1.19 -3.32 -16.55
N TYR A 336 1.34 -3.61 -15.25
CA TYR A 336 2.28 -2.90 -14.40
C TYR A 336 3.76 -3.18 -14.73
N ASN A 337 4.05 -4.33 -15.35
CA ASN A 337 5.41 -4.67 -15.81
C ASN A 337 5.90 -3.73 -16.92
N LEU A 338 4.99 -3.16 -17.72
CA LEU A 338 5.34 -2.14 -18.75
C LEU A 338 5.97 -0.89 -18.10
N ARG A 339 5.46 -0.48 -16.94
CA ARG A 339 6.05 0.61 -16.18
C ARG A 339 7.42 0.25 -15.58
N HIS A 340 7.61 -1.01 -15.16
CA HIS A 340 8.95 -1.47 -14.73
C HIS A 340 9.93 -1.48 -15.88
N THR A 341 9.49 -1.92 -17.06
CA THR A 341 10.28 -1.88 -18.31
C THR A 341 10.68 -0.44 -18.64
N TYR A 342 9.73 0.50 -18.62
CA TYR A 342 10.02 1.93 -18.80
C TYR A 342 11.09 2.43 -17.82
N CYS A 343 10.96 2.11 -16.53
CA CYS A 343 11.93 2.53 -15.50
C CYS A 343 13.33 1.98 -15.78
N THR A 344 13.44 0.72 -16.20
CA THR A 344 14.72 0.08 -16.56
C THR A 344 15.31 0.76 -17.79
N MET A 345 14.52 0.97 -18.85
CA MET A 345 14.97 1.63 -20.07
C MET A 345 15.42 3.08 -19.84
N LEU A 346 14.77 3.83 -18.93
CA LEU A 346 15.25 5.16 -18.54
C LEU A 346 16.66 5.07 -17.94
N ASN A 347 16.90 4.07 -17.10
CA ASN A 347 18.22 3.84 -16.51
C ASN A 347 19.26 3.47 -17.56
N ASP A 348 18.93 2.56 -18.48
CA ASP A 348 19.82 2.08 -19.54
C ASP A 348 20.15 3.20 -20.55
N CYS A 349 19.23 4.16 -20.74
CA CYS A 349 19.46 5.37 -21.51
C CYS A 349 20.23 6.46 -20.75
N GLY A 350 20.70 6.19 -19.53
CA GLY A 350 21.51 7.14 -18.76
C GLY A 350 20.74 8.31 -18.17
N ILE A 351 19.41 8.20 -17.99
CA ILE A 351 18.60 9.26 -17.40
C ILE A 351 18.94 9.37 -15.89
N GLY A 352 19.37 10.54 -15.46
CA GLY A 352 19.73 10.81 -14.06
C GLY A 352 18.56 10.53 -13.08
N ASP A 353 18.89 10.07 -11.87
CA ASP A 353 17.91 9.62 -10.86
C ASP A 353 16.82 10.64 -10.54
N TYR A 354 17.15 11.92 -10.50
CA TYR A 354 16.18 12.98 -10.30
C TYR A 354 15.10 12.98 -11.40
N PHE A 355 15.49 13.03 -12.67
CA PHE A 355 14.54 13.04 -13.78
C PHE A 355 13.80 11.71 -13.91
N LYS A 356 14.48 10.58 -13.65
CA LYS A 356 13.83 9.28 -13.57
C LYS A 356 12.71 9.24 -12.52
N LYS A 357 12.97 9.74 -11.31
CA LYS A 357 11.94 9.85 -10.26
C LYS A 357 10.79 10.77 -10.69
N ARG A 358 11.09 11.92 -11.33
CA ARG A 358 10.07 12.85 -11.86
C ARG A 358 9.20 12.21 -12.92
N LEU A 359 9.79 11.60 -13.94
CA LEU A 359 9.08 10.90 -15.02
C LEU A 359 8.22 9.74 -14.47
N MET A 360 8.73 9.02 -13.48
CA MET A 360 8.01 7.95 -12.81
C MET A 360 6.95 8.44 -11.82
N GLY A 361 6.94 9.70 -11.40
CA GLY A 361 6.07 10.19 -10.33
C GLY A 361 6.35 9.48 -9.00
N HIS A 362 7.62 9.30 -8.66
CA HIS A 362 8.07 8.80 -7.37
C HIS A 362 8.34 9.95 -6.39
N THR A 363 8.27 9.66 -5.08
CA THR A 363 8.59 10.65 -4.05
C THR A 363 10.06 11.08 -4.16
N LEU A 364 10.29 12.39 -4.12
CA LEU A 364 11.63 12.98 -4.16
C LEU A 364 12.24 13.12 -2.76
N LYS A 365 11.64 12.55 -1.73
CA LYS A 365 12.16 12.60 -0.36
C LYS A 365 13.42 11.75 -0.30
N ASP A 366 14.57 12.34 -0.01
CA ASP A 366 15.78 11.75 0.59
C ASP A 366 17.12 12.36 0.15
N SER A 367 17.15 13.50 -0.58
CA SER A 367 18.40 14.22 -0.70
C SER A 367 18.20 15.74 -0.60
N ILE A 368 19.08 16.40 0.13
CA ILE A 368 19.17 17.88 0.20
C ILE A 368 19.31 18.48 -1.21
N THR A 369 19.85 17.72 -2.15
CA THR A 369 20.01 18.08 -3.57
C THR A 369 18.66 18.15 -4.31
N ASP A 370 17.67 17.33 -3.93
CA ASP A 370 16.35 17.32 -4.59
C ASP A 370 15.53 18.59 -4.26
N SER A 371 15.78 19.24 -3.11
CA SER A 371 15.11 20.49 -2.72
C SER A 371 15.54 21.69 -3.58
N VAL A 372 16.72 21.67 -4.15
CA VAL A 372 17.26 22.73 -5.01
C VAL A 372 16.65 22.70 -6.43
N TYR A 373 16.14 21.55 -6.87
CA TYR A 373 15.57 21.34 -8.21
C TYR A 373 14.03 21.34 -8.23
N THR A 374 13.37 21.91 -7.23
CA THR A 374 11.90 21.87 -7.06
C THR A 374 11.09 22.45 -8.23
N HIS A 375 11.70 23.22 -9.14
CA HIS A 375 11.06 23.83 -10.31
C HIS A 375 11.77 23.45 -11.62
N SER A 376 11.80 22.15 -11.97
CA SER A 376 12.21 21.78 -13.32
C SER A 376 11.14 22.19 -14.32
N SER A 377 11.48 23.08 -15.25
CA SER A 377 10.58 23.43 -16.35
C SER A 377 10.28 22.20 -17.23
N GLU A 378 9.16 22.26 -17.94
CA GLU A 378 8.78 21.20 -18.89
C GLU A 378 9.91 20.90 -19.89
N GLU A 379 10.61 21.96 -20.36
CA GLU A 379 11.73 21.85 -21.29
C GLU A 379 12.87 20.99 -20.74
N LYS A 380 13.21 21.14 -19.45
CA LYS A 380 14.25 20.32 -18.79
C LYS A 380 13.84 18.84 -18.73
N ILE A 381 12.55 18.57 -18.48
CA ILE A 381 12.03 17.20 -18.44
C ILE A 381 12.07 16.59 -19.84
N ILE A 382 11.66 17.32 -20.88
CA ILE A 382 11.72 16.88 -22.30
C ILE A 382 13.17 16.61 -22.68
N GLN A 383 14.07 17.54 -22.37
CA GLN A 383 15.49 17.41 -22.70
C GLN A 383 16.13 16.20 -22.01
N ALA A 384 15.82 16.00 -20.74
CA ALA A 384 16.31 14.86 -19.98
C ALA A 384 15.76 13.52 -20.52
N ALA A 385 14.52 13.48 -21.00
CA ALA A 385 13.90 12.27 -21.56
C ALA A 385 14.35 11.98 -23.00
N LYS A 386 15.02 12.91 -23.70
CA LYS A 386 15.35 12.81 -25.14
C LYS A 386 16.11 11.52 -25.51
N PRO A 387 17.15 11.05 -24.77
CA PRO A 387 17.83 9.79 -25.09
C PRO A 387 16.86 8.60 -25.11
N PHE A 388 15.97 8.50 -24.13
CA PHE A 388 14.94 7.45 -24.07
C PHE A 388 13.93 7.59 -25.24
N LEU A 389 13.44 8.79 -25.54
CA LEU A 389 12.49 9.02 -26.62
C LEU A 389 13.06 8.60 -27.98
N ILE A 390 14.34 8.88 -28.23
CA ILE A 390 15.02 8.44 -29.45
C ILE A 390 15.12 6.91 -29.49
N HIS A 391 15.52 6.30 -28.39
CA HIS A 391 15.68 4.85 -28.29
C HIS A 391 14.37 4.10 -28.51
N ILE A 392 13.30 4.48 -27.80
CA ILE A 392 12.00 3.79 -27.92
C ILE A 392 11.36 4.01 -29.30
N GLN A 393 11.50 5.21 -29.88
CA GLN A 393 11.03 5.49 -31.24
C GLN A 393 11.75 4.61 -32.27
N LYS A 394 13.07 4.40 -32.12
CA LYS A 394 13.86 3.50 -32.96
C LYS A 394 13.34 2.06 -32.85
N LEU A 395 13.07 1.57 -31.64
CA LEU A 395 12.50 0.23 -31.45
C LEU A 395 11.16 0.07 -32.16
N PHE A 396 10.27 1.06 -32.02
CA PHE A 396 8.97 1.04 -32.69
C PHE A 396 9.11 1.02 -34.21
N ASN A 397 9.99 1.85 -34.78
CA ASN A 397 10.23 1.88 -36.20
C ASN A 397 10.85 0.57 -36.73
N GLN A 398 11.68 -0.12 -35.92
CA GLN A 398 12.22 -1.43 -36.25
C GLN A 398 11.16 -2.53 -36.28
N ALA A 399 10.18 -2.45 -35.41
CA ALA A 399 9.07 -3.41 -35.34
C ALA A 399 8.12 -3.33 -36.54
N LEU A 400 8.11 -2.20 -37.24
CA LEU A 400 7.25 -1.92 -38.41
C LEU A 400 7.90 -2.28 -39.75
N LYS A 401 9.20 -2.57 -39.75
CA LYS A 401 9.95 -3.10 -40.90
C LYS A 401 9.84 -4.62 -40.99
#